data_74b98999f1815f1b9c651a0def968e99
#
_entry.id   74b98999f1815f1b9c651a0def968e99
#
_cell.length_a   1.000
_cell.length_b   1.000
_cell.length_c   1.000
_cell.angle_alpha   90.00
_cell.angle_beta   90.00
_cell.angle_gamma   90.00
#
_symmetry.space_group_name_H-M   'P 1'
#
loop_
_entity.id
_entity.type
_entity.pdbx_description
1 polymer ?
#
loop_
_entity_poly.entity_id
_entity_poly.type
_entity_poly.pdbx_seq_one_letter_code
_entity_poly.pdbx_strand_id
1 'polypeptide(L)'
;MKKSILFIGLISFIFCSCTIIRPGQVGVKQRLGKLVGTPKSQGVMFVFPFTTTIVKVPTRTVNKEVKLNLPSKEGLNVASEISILYHVKEEKALDIINAVGRNYEQVLILSTFRSASADVCARFYAKDMHSGKRAVIEDEIKKQMSMLLKDRGFVIESVLLKSIK
;
A
#
# COMPACT_ATOMS: atom_id res chain seq x y z
N MET A 1 -5.20 -42.62 33.77
CA MET A 1 -4.62 -41.32 34.10
C MET A 1 -3.44 -40.91 33.19
N LYS A 2 -2.39 -41.76 33.01
CA LYS A 2 -1.24 -41.44 32.14
C LYS A 2 -1.62 -41.14 30.66
N LYS A 3 -2.56 -41.89 30.06
CA LYS A 3 -3.02 -41.69 28.68
C LYS A 3 -3.80 -40.36 28.50
N SER A 4 -4.57 -39.95 29.51
CA SER A 4 -5.29 -38.66 29.49
C SER A 4 -4.34 -37.45 29.57
N ILE A 5 -3.26 -37.58 30.37
CA ILE A 5 -2.25 -36.50 30.46
C ILE A 5 -1.48 -36.35 29.15
N LEU A 6 -1.17 -37.49 28.49
CA LEU A 6 -0.50 -37.48 27.19
C LEU A 6 -1.39 -36.87 26.10
N PHE A 7 -2.70 -37.11 26.14
CA PHE A 7 -3.68 -36.55 25.20
C PHE A 7 -3.86 -35.04 25.39
N ILE A 8 -3.86 -34.57 26.65
CA ILE A 8 -3.92 -33.13 26.97
C ILE A 8 -2.64 -32.40 26.52
N GLY A 9 -1.47 -33.01 26.71
CA GLY A 9 -0.19 -32.49 26.23
C GLY A 9 -0.12 -32.36 24.70
N LEU A 10 -0.63 -33.37 23.99
CA LEU A 10 -0.68 -33.38 22.53
C LEU A 10 -1.63 -32.30 22.00
N ILE A 11 -2.78 -32.08 22.62
CA ILE A 11 -3.74 -31.03 22.28
C ILE A 11 -3.13 -29.64 22.52
N SER A 12 -2.40 -29.45 23.63
CA SER A 12 -1.72 -28.18 23.94
C SER A 12 -0.67 -27.76 22.88
N PHE A 13 -0.01 -28.75 22.26
CA PHE A 13 1.00 -28.50 21.23
C PHE A 13 0.40 -28.00 19.90
N ILE A 14 -0.86 -28.34 19.61
CA ILE A 14 -1.56 -27.97 18.36
C ILE A 14 -1.98 -26.48 18.36
N PHE A 15 -2.07 -25.84 19.53
CA PHE A 15 -2.54 -24.45 19.66
C PHE A 15 -1.46 -23.38 19.51
N CYS A 16 -0.20 -23.73 19.29
CA CYS A 16 0.89 -22.77 19.11
C CYS A 16 1.13 -22.53 17.61
N SER A 17 0.63 -21.41 17.09
CA SER A 17 0.87 -20.99 15.70
C SER A 17 1.95 -19.94 15.64
N CYS A 18 2.94 -20.17 14.79
CA CYS A 18 3.99 -19.19 14.49
C CYS A 18 3.69 -18.51 13.16
N THR A 19 3.72 -17.19 13.14
CA THR A 19 3.65 -16.40 11.91
C THR A 19 5.00 -15.76 11.63
N ILE A 20 5.50 -15.96 10.41
CA ILE A 20 6.76 -15.39 9.96
C ILE A 20 6.47 -14.09 9.21
N ILE A 21 7.12 -13.00 9.62
CA ILE A 21 7.15 -11.72 8.92
C ILE A 21 8.44 -11.70 8.11
N ARG A 22 8.29 -11.60 6.78
CA ARG A 22 9.44 -11.59 5.85
C ARG A 22 10.12 -10.22 5.85
N PRO A 23 11.43 -10.15 5.48
CA PRO A 23 12.10 -8.89 5.26
C PRO A 23 11.36 -7.99 4.26
N GLY A 24 11.20 -6.70 4.59
CA GLY A 24 10.45 -5.73 3.78
C GLY A 24 8.94 -5.80 3.96
N GLN A 25 8.50 -6.38 5.07
CA GLN A 25 7.11 -6.34 5.54
C GLN A 25 7.09 -6.03 7.03
N VAL A 26 6.03 -5.37 7.46
CA VAL A 26 5.73 -5.11 8.87
C VAL A 26 4.46 -5.85 9.22
N GLY A 27 4.48 -6.51 10.37
CA GLY A 27 3.31 -7.19 10.93
C GLY A 27 2.58 -6.31 11.94
N VAL A 28 1.33 -6.01 11.66
CA VAL A 28 0.42 -5.34 12.59
C VAL A 28 -0.45 -6.39 13.25
N LYS A 29 -0.39 -6.46 14.58
CA LYS A 29 -1.15 -7.44 15.37
C LYS A 29 -2.59 -6.99 15.54
N GLN A 30 -3.53 -7.83 15.14
CA GLN A 30 -4.96 -7.64 15.34
C GLN A 30 -5.49 -8.73 16.27
N ARG A 31 -5.99 -8.35 17.44
CA ARG A 31 -6.56 -9.27 18.43
C ARG A 31 -8.05 -9.01 18.56
N LEU A 32 -8.87 -10.03 18.28
CA LEU A 32 -10.35 -9.92 18.36
C LEU A 32 -10.88 -8.65 17.69
N GLY A 33 -10.36 -8.31 16.50
CA GLY A 33 -10.75 -7.11 15.75
C GLY A 33 -10.01 -5.84 16.12
N LYS A 34 -9.40 -5.72 17.30
CA LYS A 34 -8.63 -4.54 17.71
C LYS A 34 -7.17 -4.63 17.27
N LEU A 35 -6.63 -3.53 16.78
CA LEU A 35 -5.19 -3.40 16.53
C LEU A 35 -4.47 -3.19 17.87
N VAL A 36 -3.43 -3.97 18.12
CA VAL A 36 -2.73 -3.98 19.41
C VAL A 36 -1.23 -3.96 19.22
N GLY A 37 -0.56 -3.08 19.97
CA GLY A 37 0.89 -2.99 20.02
C GLY A 37 1.51 -2.19 18.88
N THR A 38 2.83 -2.16 18.86
CA THR A 38 3.62 -1.52 17.79
C THR A 38 3.80 -2.46 16.61
N PRO A 39 3.89 -1.93 15.37
CA PRO A 39 4.25 -2.72 14.21
C PRO A 39 5.56 -3.46 14.47
N LYS A 40 5.61 -4.74 14.14
CA LYS A 40 6.85 -5.52 14.26
C LYS A 40 7.44 -5.76 12.89
N SER A 41 8.70 -5.43 12.73
CA SER A 41 9.50 -5.74 11.55
C SER A 41 9.75 -7.25 11.45
N GLN A 42 10.64 -7.66 10.56
CA GLN A 42 10.96 -9.06 10.26
C GLN A 42 11.19 -9.94 11.49
N GLY A 43 10.79 -11.20 11.39
CA GLY A 43 11.02 -12.21 12.43
C GLY A 43 9.85 -13.13 12.65
N VAL A 44 10.00 -13.97 13.67
CA VAL A 44 8.96 -14.92 14.08
C VAL A 44 8.08 -14.28 15.16
N MET A 45 6.77 -14.38 14.99
CA MET A 45 5.78 -13.97 15.99
C MET A 45 4.95 -15.17 16.40
N PHE A 46 4.91 -15.40 17.71
CA PHE A 46 3.98 -16.35 18.31
C PHE A 46 2.60 -15.69 18.40
N VAL A 47 1.60 -16.32 17.84
CA VAL A 47 0.23 -15.85 17.82
C VAL A 47 -0.74 -16.96 18.22
N PHE A 48 -1.79 -16.57 18.93
CA PHE A 48 -2.87 -17.49 19.24
C PHE A 48 -3.85 -17.51 18.06
N PRO A 49 -3.99 -18.61 17.32
CA PRO A 49 -4.67 -18.62 16.01
C PRO A 49 -6.15 -18.22 16.09
N PHE A 50 -6.82 -18.51 17.21
CA PHE A 50 -8.25 -18.21 17.38
C PHE A 50 -8.55 -16.75 17.71
N THR A 51 -7.59 -16.02 18.29
CA THR A 51 -7.84 -14.64 18.78
C THR A 51 -6.99 -13.59 18.10
N THR A 52 -5.92 -14.00 17.42
CA THR A 52 -4.93 -13.05 16.90
C THR A 52 -4.62 -13.31 15.43
N THR A 53 -4.75 -12.26 14.62
CA THR A 53 -4.36 -12.24 13.21
C THR A 53 -3.24 -11.22 13.01
N ILE A 54 -2.28 -11.51 12.13
CA ILE A 54 -1.24 -10.58 11.74
C ILE A 54 -1.58 -10.02 10.36
N VAL A 55 -1.75 -8.70 10.29
CA VAL A 55 -1.89 -7.97 9.03
C VAL A 55 -0.49 -7.60 8.57
N LYS A 56 -0.08 -8.14 7.42
CA LYS A 56 1.24 -7.86 6.83
C LYS A 56 1.12 -6.67 5.89
N VAL A 57 1.94 -5.65 6.11
CA VAL A 57 2.00 -4.43 5.30
C VAL A 57 3.37 -4.41 4.61
N PRO A 58 3.44 -4.37 3.28
CA PRO A 58 4.70 -4.24 2.56
C PRO A 58 5.31 -2.85 2.81
N THR A 59 6.59 -2.83 3.18
CA THR A 59 7.38 -1.60 3.39
C THR A 59 8.45 -1.41 2.31
N ARG A 60 8.58 -2.39 1.41
CA ARG A 60 9.40 -2.25 0.20
C ARG A 60 8.64 -1.45 -0.85
N THR A 61 9.38 -0.92 -1.80
CA THR A 61 8.82 -0.26 -2.98
C THR A 61 7.88 -1.20 -3.72
N VAL A 62 6.65 -0.76 -3.87
CA VAL A 62 5.59 -1.42 -4.64
C VAL A 62 5.41 -0.66 -5.94
N ASN A 63 5.39 -1.39 -7.04
CA ASN A 63 5.01 -0.84 -8.34
C ASN A 63 3.54 -1.16 -8.60
N LYS A 64 2.74 -0.12 -8.90
CA LYS A 64 1.34 -0.24 -9.27
C LYS A 64 1.08 0.38 -10.61
N GLU A 65 0.61 -0.43 -11.56
CA GLU A 65 0.25 0.02 -12.89
C GLU A 65 -1.26 0.23 -12.98
N VAL A 66 -1.66 1.34 -13.56
CA VAL A 66 -3.07 1.73 -13.70
C VAL A 66 -3.30 2.29 -15.09
N LYS A 67 -4.37 1.83 -15.72
CA LYS A 67 -4.87 2.40 -16.98
C LYS A 67 -5.92 3.44 -16.64
N LEU A 68 -5.73 4.67 -17.11
CA LEU A 68 -6.58 5.81 -16.86
C LEU A 68 -6.85 6.57 -18.15
N ASN A 69 -8.05 7.12 -18.25
CA ASN A 69 -8.36 8.15 -19.23
C ASN A 69 -8.13 9.50 -18.56
N LEU A 70 -7.15 10.26 -19.05
CA LEU A 70 -6.75 11.52 -18.49
C LEU A 70 -7.28 12.69 -19.34
N PRO A 71 -7.93 13.67 -18.73
CA PRO A 71 -8.37 14.86 -19.47
C PRO A 71 -7.16 15.71 -19.85
N SER A 72 -7.14 16.21 -21.09
CA SER A 72 -6.20 17.23 -21.51
C SER A 72 -6.80 18.62 -21.36
N LYS A 73 -5.97 19.66 -21.46
CA LYS A 73 -6.39 21.06 -21.45
C LYS A 73 -7.41 21.41 -22.55
N GLU A 74 -7.40 20.65 -23.64
CA GLU A 74 -8.30 20.79 -24.78
C GLU A 74 -9.65 20.08 -24.59
N GLY A 75 -9.83 19.38 -23.45
CA GLY A 75 -11.02 18.57 -23.18
C GLY A 75 -10.99 17.18 -23.85
N LEU A 76 -9.86 16.77 -24.41
CA LEU A 76 -9.69 15.42 -24.96
C LEU A 76 -9.35 14.43 -23.85
N ASN A 77 -9.91 13.22 -23.95
CA ASN A 77 -9.54 12.11 -23.07
C ASN A 77 -8.41 11.30 -23.70
N VAL A 78 -7.28 11.27 -23.05
CA VAL A 78 -6.08 10.55 -23.47
C VAL A 78 -5.97 9.26 -22.66
N ALA A 79 -6.06 8.11 -23.33
CA ALA A 79 -5.87 6.82 -22.68
C ALA A 79 -4.39 6.62 -22.33
N SER A 80 -4.09 6.53 -21.05
CA SER A 80 -2.72 6.46 -20.55
C SER A 80 -2.55 5.30 -19.59
N GLU A 81 -1.39 4.64 -19.68
CA GLU A 81 -0.95 3.64 -18.71
C GLU A 81 0.16 4.26 -17.87
N ILE A 82 -0.08 4.34 -16.56
CA ILE A 82 0.82 5.00 -15.63
C ILE A 82 1.23 4.02 -14.53
N SER A 83 2.48 4.08 -14.15
CA SER A 83 3.07 3.29 -13.07
C SER A 83 3.44 4.21 -11.92
N ILE A 84 3.06 3.80 -10.70
CA ILE A 84 3.46 4.48 -9.46
C ILE A 84 4.37 3.56 -8.67
N LEU A 85 5.51 4.09 -8.24
CA LEU A 85 6.38 3.44 -7.27
C LEU A 85 6.25 4.15 -5.94
N TYR A 86 5.87 3.40 -4.93
CA TYR A 86 5.70 3.93 -3.57
C TYR A 86 6.06 2.90 -2.52
N HIS A 87 6.34 3.35 -1.30
CA HIS A 87 6.46 2.48 -0.14
C HIS A 87 5.75 3.07 1.09
N VAL A 88 5.49 2.21 2.06
CA VAL A 88 4.87 2.56 3.34
C VAL A 88 5.96 2.71 4.39
N LYS A 89 5.90 3.77 5.19
CA LYS A 89 6.78 3.93 6.35
C LYS A 89 6.39 2.93 7.43
N GLU A 90 7.36 2.18 7.95
CA GLU A 90 7.13 1.12 8.96
C GLU A 90 6.37 1.64 10.18
N GLU A 91 6.76 2.82 10.69
CA GLU A 91 6.17 3.46 11.85
C GLU A 91 4.69 3.80 11.68
N LYS A 92 4.27 4.09 10.44
CA LYS A 92 2.90 4.49 10.09
C LYS A 92 1.99 3.34 9.67
N ALA A 93 2.52 2.13 9.58
CA ALA A 93 1.74 0.97 9.14
C ALA A 93 0.51 0.70 10.03
N LEU A 94 0.62 0.91 11.35
CA LEU A 94 -0.50 0.77 12.27
C LEU A 94 -1.58 1.82 12.01
N ASP A 95 -1.18 3.08 11.85
CA ASP A 95 -2.08 4.21 11.61
C ASP A 95 -2.85 4.02 10.29
N ILE A 96 -2.17 3.57 9.25
CA ILE A 96 -2.76 3.29 7.94
C ILE A 96 -3.83 2.21 8.04
N ILE A 97 -3.52 1.08 8.68
CA ILE A 97 -4.48 -0.02 8.84
C ILE A 97 -5.63 0.39 9.74
N ASN A 98 -5.41 1.23 10.76
CA ASN A 98 -6.46 1.72 11.63
C ASN A 98 -7.41 2.70 10.92
N ALA A 99 -6.84 3.63 10.14
CA ALA A 99 -7.61 4.70 9.50
C ALA A 99 -8.32 4.24 8.21
N VAL A 100 -7.70 3.39 7.41
CA VAL A 100 -8.16 3.03 6.06
C VAL A 100 -8.49 1.54 5.94
N GLY A 101 -7.83 0.70 6.74
CA GLY A 101 -7.99 -0.75 6.66
C GLY A 101 -6.99 -1.43 5.73
N ARG A 102 -7.24 -2.72 5.46
CA ARG A 102 -6.36 -3.55 4.62
C ARG A 102 -6.35 -3.14 3.15
N ASN A 103 -7.41 -2.51 2.68
CA ASN A 103 -7.57 -2.10 1.28
C ASN A 103 -7.06 -0.66 1.02
N TYR A 104 -6.12 -0.16 1.83
CA TYR A 104 -5.58 1.19 1.72
C TYR A 104 -5.02 1.51 0.32
N GLU A 105 -4.54 0.51 -0.40
CA GLU A 105 -4.04 0.64 -1.75
C GLU A 105 -5.13 1.10 -2.71
N GLN A 106 -6.29 0.45 -2.68
CA GLN A 106 -7.44 0.79 -3.54
C GLN A 106 -8.10 2.10 -3.10
N VAL A 107 -8.34 2.22 -1.80
CA VAL A 107 -9.14 3.33 -1.22
C VAL A 107 -8.35 4.63 -1.20
N LEU A 108 -7.06 4.58 -0.88
CA LEU A 108 -6.26 5.79 -0.68
C LEU A 108 -5.29 6.04 -1.84
N ILE A 109 -4.41 5.09 -2.15
CA ILE A 109 -3.36 5.29 -3.15
C ILE A 109 -3.96 5.50 -4.53
N LEU A 110 -4.79 4.57 -5.01
CA LEU A 110 -5.34 4.64 -6.37
C LEU A 110 -6.35 5.77 -6.54
N SER A 111 -7.15 6.11 -5.54
CA SER A 111 -8.08 7.24 -5.63
C SER A 111 -7.34 8.58 -5.68
N THR A 112 -6.35 8.78 -4.79
CA THR A 112 -5.51 9.98 -4.79
C THR A 112 -4.72 10.10 -6.11
N PHE A 113 -4.22 8.99 -6.61
CA PHE A 113 -3.48 8.96 -7.87
C PHE A 113 -4.35 9.37 -9.06
N ARG A 114 -5.56 8.82 -9.17
CA ARG A 114 -6.50 9.19 -10.24
C ARG A 114 -6.81 10.68 -10.20
N SER A 115 -7.09 11.22 -9.02
CA SER A 115 -7.38 12.65 -8.86
C SER A 115 -6.17 13.49 -9.21
N ALA A 116 -5.00 13.22 -8.64
CA ALA A 116 -3.79 13.99 -8.90
C ALA A 116 -3.37 13.95 -10.39
N SER A 117 -3.48 12.77 -11.02
CA SER A 117 -3.16 12.61 -12.43
C SER A 117 -4.12 13.40 -13.32
N ALA A 118 -5.42 13.36 -13.05
CA ALA A 118 -6.42 14.12 -13.79
C ALA A 118 -6.21 15.63 -13.64
N ASP A 119 -5.98 16.10 -12.41
CA ASP A 119 -5.78 17.52 -12.10
C ASP A 119 -4.52 18.09 -12.75
N VAL A 120 -3.44 17.31 -12.77
CA VAL A 120 -2.19 17.74 -13.43
C VAL A 120 -2.35 17.71 -14.94
N CYS A 121 -2.85 16.59 -15.50
CA CYS A 121 -2.94 16.43 -16.95
C CYS A 121 -3.90 17.46 -17.60
N ALA A 122 -4.95 17.87 -16.90
CA ALA A 122 -5.87 18.90 -17.37
C ALA A 122 -5.21 20.28 -17.62
N ARG A 123 -3.99 20.50 -17.14
CA ARG A 123 -3.21 21.73 -17.37
C ARG A 123 -2.36 21.68 -18.63
N PHE A 124 -2.16 20.47 -19.21
CA PHE A 124 -1.28 20.24 -20.35
C PHE A 124 -2.09 19.86 -21.61
N TYR A 125 -1.57 20.22 -22.77
CA TYR A 125 -2.13 19.79 -24.04
C TYR A 125 -1.85 18.30 -24.28
N ALA A 126 -2.71 17.60 -25.03
CA ALA A 126 -2.49 16.21 -25.36
C ALA A 126 -1.13 15.94 -26.03
N LYS A 127 -0.70 16.87 -26.93
CA LYS A 127 0.64 16.81 -27.56
C LYS A 127 1.80 16.88 -26.55
N ASP A 128 1.64 17.62 -25.46
CA ASP A 128 2.68 17.77 -24.43
C ASP A 128 2.90 16.47 -23.65
N MET A 129 1.87 15.65 -23.53
CA MET A 129 1.96 14.32 -22.88
C MET A 129 2.81 13.34 -23.70
N HIS A 130 2.84 13.49 -25.03
CA HIS A 130 3.64 12.68 -25.95
C HIS A 130 5.06 13.22 -26.18
N SER A 131 5.34 14.45 -25.78
CA SER A 131 6.58 15.18 -26.07
C SER A 131 7.53 15.26 -24.88
N GLY A 132 8.56 16.10 -24.98
CA GLY A 132 9.56 16.32 -23.93
C GLY A 132 9.04 16.89 -22.60
N LYS A 133 7.75 17.29 -22.51
CA LYS A 133 7.14 17.72 -21.23
C LYS A 133 6.65 16.58 -20.35
N ARG A 134 6.72 15.34 -20.82
CA ARG A 134 6.32 14.15 -20.08
C ARG A 134 6.98 14.07 -18.69
N ALA A 135 8.29 14.30 -18.61
CA ALA A 135 9.01 14.29 -17.33
C ALA A 135 8.51 15.37 -16.35
N VAL A 136 8.09 16.53 -16.86
CA VAL A 136 7.51 17.59 -16.04
C VAL A 136 6.16 17.15 -15.47
N ILE A 137 5.32 16.52 -16.29
CA ILE A 137 4.01 15.99 -15.86
C ILE A 137 4.18 14.91 -14.80
N GLU A 138 5.11 13.97 -15.02
CA GLU A 138 5.44 12.90 -14.05
C GLU A 138 5.88 13.49 -12.69
N ASP A 139 6.74 14.52 -12.70
CA ASP A 139 7.22 15.18 -11.48
C ASP A 139 6.12 15.98 -10.78
N GLU A 140 5.25 16.68 -11.51
CA GLU A 140 4.10 17.38 -10.93
C GLU A 140 3.10 16.42 -10.28
N ILE A 141 2.77 15.30 -10.92
CA ILE A 141 1.91 14.25 -10.34
C ILE A 141 2.56 13.72 -9.06
N LYS A 142 3.86 13.41 -9.10
CA LYS A 142 4.61 12.95 -7.93
C LYS A 142 4.56 13.97 -6.79
N LYS A 143 4.77 15.25 -7.06
CA LYS A 143 4.72 16.33 -6.05
C LYS A 143 3.33 16.44 -5.42
N GLN A 144 2.29 16.46 -6.23
CA GLN A 144 0.91 16.55 -5.75
C GLN A 144 0.54 15.35 -4.89
N MET A 145 0.85 14.13 -5.34
CA MET A 145 0.64 12.92 -4.53
C MET A 145 1.42 12.94 -3.22
N SER A 146 2.70 13.36 -3.28
CA SER A 146 3.55 13.43 -2.09
C SER A 146 2.98 14.39 -1.05
N MET A 147 2.45 15.54 -1.46
CA MET A 147 1.80 16.49 -0.54
C MET A 147 0.57 15.87 0.13
N LEU A 148 -0.26 15.13 -0.62
CA LEU A 148 -1.50 14.55 -0.10
C LEU A 148 -1.27 13.30 0.79
N LEU A 149 -0.18 12.57 0.58
CA LEU A 149 0.04 11.27 1.20
C LEU A 149 1.18 11.23 2.22
N LYS A 150 2.05 12.26 2.27
CA LYS A 150 3.22 12.33 3.17
C LYS A 150 2.84 12.16 4.64
N ASP A 151 1.82 12.88 5.09
CA ASP A 151 1.39 12.87 6.49
C ASP A 151 0.67 11.57 6.86
N ARG A 152 0.17 10.85 5.86
CA ARG A 152 -0.46 9.54 6.00
C ARG A 152 0.52 8.37 6.02
N GLY A 153 1.83 8.65 5.90
CA GLY A 153 2.88 7.64 6.01
C GLY A 153 3.24 6.92 4.72
N PHE A 154 2.88 7.48 3.56
CA PHE A 154 3.31 6.99 2.26
C PHE A 154 4.43 7.86 1.69
N VAL A 155 5.36 7.22 1.00
CA VAL A 155 6.43 7.88 0.26
C VAL A 155 6.28 7.51 -1.22
N ILE A 156 6.08 8.53 -2.06
CA ILE A 156 6.01 8.36 -3.50
C ILE A 156 7.42 8.53 -4.06
N GLU A 157 7.96 7.47 -4.63
CA GLU A 157 9.33 7.47 -5.18
C GLU A 157 9.35 8.02 -6.59
N SER A 158 8.47 7.49 -7.44
CA SER A 158 8.35 7.96 -8.82
C SER A 158 6.97 7.70 -9.39
N VAL A 159 6.62 8.48 -10.40
CA VAL A 159 5.46 8.28 -11.27
C VAL A 159 5.97 8.24 -12.69
N LEU A 160 5.56 7.25 -13.47
CA LEU A 160 6.04 7.01 -14.83
C LEU A 160 4.84 6.83 -15.77
N LEU A 161 4.75 7.66 -16.76
CA LEU A 161 3.82 7.50 -17.88
C LEU A 161 4.38 6.42 -18.83
N LYS A 162 3.75 5.26 -18.97
CA LYS A 162 4.27 4.15 -19.80
C LYS A 162 3.83 4.27 -21.25
N SER A 163 2.54 4.32 -21.45
CA SER A 163 1.93 4.35 -22.78
C SER A 163 0.84 5.43 -22.82
N ILE A 164 0.75 6.12 -23.93
CA ILE A 164 -0.24 7.16 -24.20
C ILE A 164 -0.82 6.86 -25.57
N LYS A 165 -2.15 6.72 -25.65
CA LYS A 165 -2.88 6.43 -26.90
C LYS A 165 -3.98 7.47 -27.14
#